data_b818589274207186eab987f11a4860d4
#
_entry.id   b818589274207186eab987f11a4860d4
#
_cell.length_a   1.000
_cell.length_b   1.000
_cell.length_c   1.000
_cell.angle_alpha   90.00
_cell.angle_beta   90.00
_cell.angle_gamma   90.00
#
_symmetry.space_group_name_H-M   'P 1'
#
loop_
_entity.id
_entity.type
_entity.pdbx_description
1 polymer ?
#
loop_
_entity_poly.entity_id
_entity_poly.type
_entity_poly.pdbx_seq_one_letter_code
_entity_poly.pdbx_strand_id
1 'polypeptide(L)'
;MRWWSLSTTGHSAVALPRHSRGRPLAVALLSLSALLAGCATDGRTGATTPPDPSGHYPVTVRNCGREVTFDRAPGRVYLGFQSAAELFFGLGLGERAIAQIKPVDPPLPEQAADFERVPDESPDSYVPVGKEQMFGLRPDLLLAYVNSEYGGPDQLAPGLATVDDLQAIGARVYALVCPEDTPVRTGFTYRALTDLGVIFDVEDEAARVVESMKARVAEVRRRVAGRTPVPVFYYYGGEGPIMTGTRDAFVDEVIGLAGGVNVFGDVGGGRRGFLDVSQERVAATDPAVFLVGASPNDDRDVQAKTDYLYRTFPRMRASRDRRTALTYDTANTPGLRFVDVVEDLARTLHPDAFDPEPGAPPTTTSGER
;
A
#
# COMPACT_ATOMS: atom_id res chain seq x y z
N MET A 1 -0.25 11.20 47.87
CA MET A 1 0.67 11.52 48.99
C MET A 1 2.10 11.32 48.54
N ARG A 2 2.93 12.41 48.75
CA ARG A 2 4.37 12.59 48.54
C ARG A 2 4.80 12.64 47.06
N TRP A 3 5.02 13.77 46.44
CA TRP A 3 6.01 14.88 46.54
C TRP A 3 7.46 14.40 46.72
N TRP A 4 8.27 14.58 45.68
CA TRP A 4 9.67 15.00 45.85
C TRP A 4 10.08 15.98 44.75
N SER A 5 10.71 17.04 45.23
CA SER A 5 11.08 18.30 44.62
C SER A 5 12.44 18.27 43.89
N LEU A 6 12.54 19.11 42.90
CA LEU A 6 13.62 19.99 42.44
C LEU A 6 15.01 19.88 43.11
N SER A 7 16.04 19.82 42.27
CA SER A 7 17.32 20.50 42.55
C SER A 7 17.92 21.04 41.26
N THR A 8 18.01 22.36 41.21
CA THR A 8 18.80 23.24 40.33
C THR A 8 20.21 23.35 40.86
N THR A 9 21.24 23.37 40.01
CA THR A 9 22.54 24.07 40.04
C THR A 9 23.36 23.54 38.88
N GLY A 10 24.18 24.24 38.13
CA GLY A 10 24.69 25.59 38.19
C GLY A 10 25.43 25.91 36.89
N HIS A 11 25.49 27.15 36.62
CA HIS A 11 26.21 27.80 35.53
C HIS A 11 27.73 27.56 35.58
N SER A 12 28.36 27.40 34.41
CA SER A 12 29.75 27.84 34.23
C SER A 12 29.95 28.34 32.81
N ALA A 13 30.07 29.65 32.72
CA ALA A 13 30.57 30.39 31.56
C ALA A 13 32.09 30.22 31.48
N VAL A 14 32.64 29.90 30.31
CA VAL A 14 34.06 30.06 30.02
C VAL A 14 34.23 30.98 28.82
N ALA A 15 35.07 32.01 29.06
CA ALA A 15 35.32 33.16 28.25
C ALA A 15 36.23 32.87 27.04
N LEU A 16 36.03 33.70 26.01
CA LEU A 16 36.91 33.88 24.84
C LEU A 16 38.17 34.63 25.19
N PRO A 17 39.32 34.45 24.49
CA PRO A 17 40.33 35.49 24.34
C PRO A 17 40.28 36.10 22.94
N ARG A 18 40.26 37.45 22.94
CA ARG A 18 40.60 38.32 21.82
C ARG A 18 42.10 38.56 21.80
N HIS A 19 42.72 38.50 20.62
CA HIS A 19 43.93 39.25 20.21
C HIS A 19 44.07 39.10 18.70
N SER A 20 44.63 40.01 17.93
CA SER A 20 44.98 41.43 17.92
C SER A 20 45.37 41.78 16.48
N ARG A 21 45.21 43.02 16.15
CA ARG A 21 45.46 43.65 14.85
C ARG A 21 46.92 43.53 14.39
N GLY A 22 47.12 43.36 13.06
CA GLY A 22 48.38 43.70 12.40
C GLY A 22 48.16 43.93 10.91
N ARG A 23 48.24 45.17 10.48
CA ARG A 23 48.45 45.68 9.09
C ARG A 23 49.86 46.27 9.04
N PRO A 24 50.45 46.73 7.88
CA PRO A 24 50.33 46.27 6.48
C PRO A 24 51.76 46.12 5.84
N LEU A 25 51.83 45.64 4.57
CA LEU A 25 52.87 46.19 3.65
C LEU A 25 52.45 45.84 2.20
N ALA A 26 52.36 46.91 1.44
CA ALA A 26 52.16 46.96 0.00
C ALA A 26 53.46 46.66 -0.76
N VAL A 27 53.34 45.84 -1.82
CA VAL A 27 54.27 45.93 -2.96
C VAL A 27 53.48 45.81 -4.23
N ALA A 28 53.49 46.88 -5.00
CA ALA A 28 53.02 47.00 -6.36
C ALA A 28 54.06 46.45 -7.34
N LEU A 29 53.65 45.71 -8.34
CA LEU A 29 54.36 45.67 -9.64
C LEU A 29 53.41 45.27 -10.78
N LEU A 30 53.56 46.06 -11.80
CA LEU A 30 52.78 46.27 -13.00
C LEU A 30 52.68 45.07 -14.00
N SER A 31 51.59 45.12 -14.70
CA SER A 31 51.39 44.91 -16.15
C SER A 31 51.70 43.56 -16.77
N LEU A 32 50.59 42.92 -17.31
CA LEU A 32 50.52 42.76 -18.78
C LEU A 32 49.08 42.33 -19.17
N SER A 33 48.45 43.17 -19.96
CA SER A 33 47.12 42.96 -20.55
C SER A 33 47.20 41.90 -21.63
N ALA A 34 46.38 40.86 -21.53
CA ALA A 34 46.00 40.03 -22.66
C ALA A 34 44.48 39.85 -22.62
N LEU A 35 43.81 40.53 -23.54
CA LEU A 35 42.42 40.36 -23.90
C LEU A 35 42.22 38.92 -24.45
N LEU A 36 41.54 38.09 -23.72
CA LEU A 36 40.83 36.91 -24.25
C LEU A 36 39.39 37.05 -23.78
N ALA A 37 38.55 37.52 -24.71
CA ALA A 37 37.10 37.39 -24.61
C ALA A 37 36.74 35.90 -24.66
N GLY A 38 36.67 35.28 -23.49
CA GLY A 38 36.09 33.97 -23.30
C GLY A 38 34.62 34.15 -22.94
N CYS A 39 33.72 33.81 -23.80
CA CYS A 39 32.32 33.59 -23.48
C CYS A 39 32.23 32.64 -22.28
N ALA A 40 31.92 33.18 -21.12
CA ALA A 40 31.43 32.35 -20.02
C ALA A 40 30.06 31.86 -20.39
N THR A 41 30.00 30.72 -21.07
CA THR A 41 28.81 29.91 -21.06
C THR A 41 28.71 29.34 -19.63
N ASP A 42 27.63 29.71 -18.93
CA ASP A 42 27.20 29.06 -17.71
C ASP A 42 27.03 27.57 -18.00
N GLY A 43 28.12 26.85 -17.79
CA GLY A 43 28.13 25.39 -17.88
C GLY A 43 27.42 24.77 -16.66
N ARG A 44 26.13 24.89 -16.58
CA ARG A 44 25.36 23.84 -15.95
C ARG A 44 25.41 22.63 -16.87
N THR A 45 26.48 21.86 -16.71
CA THR A 45 26.48 20.48 -17.19
C THR A 45 25.49 19.67 -16.35
N GLY A 46 24.20 19.83 -16.64
CA GLY A 46 23.25 18.79 -16.37
C GLY A 46 23.80 17.55 -17.06
N ALA A 47 24.12 16.52 -16.29
CA ALA A 47 24.44 15.23 -16.85
C ALA A 47 23.23 14.83 -17.71
N THR A 48 23.35 15.01 -19.03
CA THR A 48 22.37 14.50 -19.98
C THR A 48 22.47 13.00 -19.90
N THR A 49 21.49 12.36 -19.27
CA THR A 49 21.28 10.92 -19.34
C THR A 49 21.30 10.55 -20.82
N PRO A 50 22.08 9.52 -21.24
CA PRO A 50 22.04 9.07 -22.62
C PRO A 50 20.59 8.77 -23.02
N PRO A 51 20.18 9.13 -24.23
CA PRO A 51 18.82 8.80 -24.69
C PRO A 51 18.60 7.29 -24.60
N ASP A 52 17.42 6.93 -24.13
CA ASP A 52 16.98 5.55 -24.05
C ASP A 52 16.98 4.92 -25.47
N PRO A 53 17.72 3.82 -25.69
CA PRO A 53 17.79 3.20 -27.01
C PRO A 53 16.44 2.61 -27.49
N SER A 54 15.50 2.34 -26.58
CA SER A 54 14.14 1.88 -26.92
C SER A 54 13.23 3.02 -27.39
N GLY A 55 13.55 4.26 -27.01
CA GLY A 55 12.71 5.44 -27.26
C GLY A 55 11.47 5.52 -26.35
N HIS A 56 11.38 4.66 -25.34
CA HIS A 56 10.26 4.64 -24.39
C HIS A 56 10.32 5.84 -23.43
N TYR A 57 11.51 6.14 -22.88
CA TYR A 57 11.68 7.23 -21.91
C TYR A 57 12.00 8.58 -22.58
N PRO A 58 11.58 9.72 -21.97
CA PRO A 58 10.94 9.82 -20.65
C PRO A 58 9.46 9.49 -20.67
N VAL A 59 8.94 8.90 -19.58
CA VAL A 59 7.51 8.66 -19.38
C VAL A 59 7.00 9.46 -18.19
N THR A 60 5.74 9.88 -18.23
CA THR A 60 5.11 10.62 -17.15
C THR A 60 3.79 9.97 -16.77
N VAL A 61 3.63 9.71 -15.47
CA VAL A 61 2.35 9.24 -14.90
C VAL A 61 1.81 10.30 -13.93
N ARG A 62 0.49 10.31 -13.75
CA ARG A 62 -0.14 11.19 -12.78
C ARG A 62 -0.48 10.42 -11.51
N ASN A 63 0.13 10.83 -10.37
CA ASN A 63 -0.10 10.19 -9.09
C ASN A 63 -0.26 11.23 -7.98
N CYS A 64 -1.32 11.13 -7.18
CA CYS A 64 -1.68 12.06 -6.10
C CYS A 64 -1.65 13.54 -6.53
N GLY A 65 -2.33 13.85 -7.64
CA GLY A 65 -2.43 15.21 -8.16
C GLY A 65 -1.16 15.78 -8.81
N ARG A 66 -0.05 15.03 -8.80
CA ARG A 66 1.25 15.43 -9.36
C ARG A 66 1.59 14.65 -10.63
N GLU A 67 2.32 15.26 -11.53
CA GLU A 67 3.00 14.59 -12.63
C GLU A 67 4.35 14.07 -12.13
N VAL A 68 4.59 12.78 -12.32
CA VAL A 68 5.82 12.10 -11.93
C VAL A 68 6.50 11.59 -13.19
N THR A 69 7.64 12.18 -13.55
CA THR A 69 8.38 11.85 -14.76
C THR A 69 9.56 10.94 -14.44
N PHE A 70 9.72 9.92 -15.25
CA PHE A 70 10.80 8.96 -15.21
C PHE A 70 11.62 9.07 -16.52
N ASP A 71 12.91 9.38 -16.39
CA ASP A 71 13.83 9.48 -17.53
C ASP A 71 14.40 8.10 -17.92
N ARG A 72 14.14 7.09 -17.12
CA ARG A 72 14.51 5.68 -17.30
C ARG A 72 13.71 4.81 -16.31
N ALA A 73 13.67 3.49 -16.56
CA ALA A 73 13.13 2.55 -15.58
C ALA A 73 13.87 2.65 -14.24
N PRO A 74 13.15 2.77 -13.11
CA PRO A 74 13.76 2.68 -11.79
C PRO A 74 14.48 1.34 -11.61
N GLY A 75 15.69 1.39 -11.05
CA GLY A 75 16.53 0.21 -10.80
C GLY A 75 16.67 -0.14 -9.32
N ARG A 76 16.18 0.71 -8.43
CA ARG A 76 16.33 0.59 -6.98
C ARG A 76 15.03 0.92 -6.28
N VAL A 77 14.13 -0.05 -6.20
CA VAL A 77 12.76 0.14 -5.69
C VAL A 77 12.66 -0.27 -4.23
N TYR A 78 12.19 0.64 -3.39
CA TYR A 78 11.74 0.31 -2.03
C TYR A 78 10.25 0.03 -2.03
N LEU A 79 9.85 -1.14 -1.55
CA LEU A 79 8.47 -1.60 -1.50
C LEU A 79 7.87 -1.27 -0.12
N GLY A 80 7.12 -0.18 -0.04
CA GLY A 80 6.65 0.42 1.21
C GLY A 80 5.34 -0.17 1.76
N PHE A 81 4.79 -1.21 1.13
CA PHE A 81 3.64 -1.97 1.63
C PHE A 81 3.54 -3.31 0.90
N GLN A 82 2.97 -4.35 1.56
CA GLN A 82 2.94 -5.69 0.97
C GLN A 82 2.09 -5.75 -0.32
N SER A 83 0.92 -5.10 -0.38
CA SER A 83 0.14 -5.11 -1.63
C SER A 83 0.87 -4.43 -2.78
N ALA A 84 1.69 -3.41 -2.50
CA ALA A 84 2.57 -2.79 -3.49
C ALA A 84 3.67 -3.75 -3.95
N ALA A 85 4.25 -4.53 -3.03
CA ALA A 85 5.23 -5.57 -3.35
C ALA A 85 4.61 -6.67 -4.24
N GLU A 86 3.40 -7.11 -3.90
CA GLU A 86 2.68 -8.13 -4.69
C GLU A 86 2.38 -7.66 -6.12
N LEU A 87 1.96 -6.41 -6.31
CA LEU A 87 1.78 -5.83 -7.64
C LEU A 87 3.11 -5.82 -8.42
N PHE A 88 4.18 -5.40 -7.75
CA PHE A 88 5.51 -5.30 -8.33
C PHE A 88 6.08 -6.66 -8.74
N PHE A 89 5.97 -7.65 -7.87
CA PHE A 89 6.40 -9.03 -8.16
C PHE A 89 5.50 -9.69 -9.21
N GLY A 90 4.20 -9.41 -9.20
CA GLY A 90 3.25 -9.88 -10.21
C GLY A 90 3.54 -9.37 -11.63
N LEU A 91 4.31 -8.30 -11.76
CA LEU A 91 4.82 -7.79 -13.04
C LEU A 91 6.23 -8.34 -13.38
N GLY A 92 6.78 -9.27 -12.60
CA GLY A 92 8.11 -9.84 -12.82
C GLY A 92 9.27 -8.88 -12.53
N LEU A 93 9.04 -7.83 -11.73
CA LEU A 93 10.01 -6.77 -11.48
C LEU A 93 10.89 -7.01 -10.25
N GLY A 94 10.79 -8.16 -9.61
CA GLY A 94 11.41 -8.48 -8.33
C GLY A 94 12.90 -8.14 -8.24
N GLU A 95 13.69 -8.35 -9.30
CA GLU A 95 15.13 -8.05 -9.34
C GLU A 95 15.48 -6.57 -9.13
N ARG A 96 14.51 -5.67 -9.28
CA ARG A 96 14.68 -4.22 -9.05
C ARG A 96 14.37 -3.80 -7.62
N ALA A 97 13.79 -4.68 -6.80
CA ALA A 97 13.52 -4.42 -5.40
C ALA A 97 14.79 -4.51 -4.56
N ILE A 98 15.08 -3.46 -3.79
CA ILE A 98 16.27 -3.39 -2.94
C ILE A 98 15.95 -3.62 -1.46
N ALA A 99 14.73 -3.32 -1.05
CA ALA A 99 14.23 -3.57 0.29
C ALA A 99 12.69 -3.49 0.28
N GLN A 100 12.08 -4.08 1.29
CA GLN A 100 10.63 -4.08 1.47
C GLN A 100 10.25 -3.83 2.92
N ILE A 101 8.99 -3.50 3.13
CA ILE A 101 8.37 -3.53 4.44
C ILE A 101 8.08 -4.99 4.82
N LYS A 102 8.13 -5.28 6.11
CA LYS A 102 7.81 -6.60 6.63
C LYS A 102 6.40 -7.04 6.17
N PRO A 103 6.27 -8.22 5.54
CA PRO A 103 4.97 -8.73 5.14
C PRO A 103 4.01 -8.90 6.34
N VAL A 104 2.76 -8.54 6.12
CA VAL A 104 1.67 -8.68 7.11
C VAL A 104 0.93 -10.00 6.94
N ASP A 105 0.77 -10.44 5.71
CA ASP A 105 0.15 -11.71 5.33
C ASP A 105 1.20 -12.69 4.78
N PRO A 106 0.95 -14.01 4.81
CA PRO A 106 1.79 -14.96 4.08
C PRO A 106 1.91 -14.54 2.61
N PRO A 107 3.12 -14.56 2.00
CA PRO A 107 3.27 -14.27 0.58
C PRO A 107 2.39 -15.16 -0.31
N LEU A 108 2.00 -14.64 -1.49
CA LEU A 108 1.40 -15.49 -2.52
C LEU A 108 2.41 -16.60 -2.90
N PRO A 109 1.97 -17.86 -3.06
CA PRO A 109 2.89 -18.98 -3.28
C PRO A 109 3.87 -18.75 -4.44
N GLU A 110 3.40 -18.16 -5.54
CA GLU A 110 4.19 -17.84 -6.72
C GLU A 110 5.20 -16.70 -6.52
N GLN A 111 5.04 -15.91 -5.46
CA GLN A 111 5.90 -14.77 -5.11
C GLN A 111 6.77 -15.03 -3.89
N ALA A 112 6.65 -16.19 -3.26
CA ALA A 112 7.37 -16.51 -2.02
C ALA A 112 8.90 -16.32 -2.15
N ALA A 113 9.47 -16.72 -3.28
CA ALA A 113 10.91 -16.56 -3.55
C ALA A 113 11.34 -15.09 -3.65
N ASP A 114 10.50 -14.21 -4.22
CA ASP A 114 10.79 -12.78 -4.26
C ASP A 114 10.75 -12.15 -2.87
N PHE A 115 9.74 -12.49 -2.07
CA PHE A 115 9.63 -12.04 -0.68
C PHE A 115 10.78 -12.52 0.20
N GLU A 116 11.27 -13.74 -0.01
CA GLU A 116 12.43 -14.26 0.73
C GLU A 116 13.75 -13.58 0.30
N ARG A 117 13.88 -13.25 -0.99
CA ARG A 117 15.09 -12.64 -1.55
C ARG A 117 15.25 -11.17 -1.19
N VAL A 118 14.15 -10.41 -1.12
CA VAL A 118 14.19 -8.95 -0.87
C VAL A 118 14.30 -8.68 0.63
N PRO A 119 15.33 -7.95 1.10
CA PRO A 119 15.50 -7.67 2.52
C PRO A 119 14.28 -6.95 3.13
N ASP A 120 13.86 -7.42 4.30
CA ASP A 120 12.90 -6.78 5.17
C ASP A 120 13.63 -5.81 6.10
N GLU A 121 13.56 -4.52 5.80
CA GLU A 121 14.31 -3.48 6.49
C GLU A 121 13.43 -2.62 7.41
N SER A 122 12.12 -2.91 7.47
CA SER A 122 11.19 -2.09 8.26
C SER A 122 11.07 -2.56 9.71
N PRO A 123 10.74 -1.65 10.65
CA PRO A 123 10.52 -2.01 12.06
C PRO A 123 9.24 -2.82 12.26
N ASP A 124 8.24 -2.60 11.41
CA ASP A 124 6.96 -3.30 11.44
C ASP A 124 6.34 -3.38 10.02
N SER A 125 5.15 -3.98 9.93
CA SER A 125 4.47 -4.25 8.66
C SER A 125 3.71 -3.07 8.07
N TYR A 126 3.69 -1.90 8.71
CA TYR A 126 2.92 -0.73 8.28
C TYR A 126 3.74 0.53 8.14
N VAL A 127 4.92 0.58 8.75
CA VAL A 127 5.77 1.76 8.79
C VAL A 127 7.06 1.49 8.03
N PRO A 128 7.35 2.23 6.95
CA PRO A 128 8.64 2.15 6.27
C PRO A 128 9.80 2.47 7.22
N VAL A 129 11.01 2.22 6.76
CA VAL A 129 12.23 2.60 7.50
C VAL A 129 12.31 4.11 7.73
N GLY A 130 12.98 4.53 8.81
CA GLY A 130 13.20 5.93 9.13
C GLY A 130 13.98 6.67 8.04
N LYS A 131 13.94 8.02 8.07
CA LYS A 131 14.49 8.91 7.03
C LYS A 131 15.96 8.64 6.74
N GLU A 132 16.80 8.51 7.76
CA GLU A 132 18.23 8.29 7.62
C GLU A 132 18.53 6.93 6.95
N GLN A 133 17.81 5.91 7.33
CA GLN A 133 17.96 4.56 6.74
C GLN A 133 17.46 4.57 5.29
N MET A 134 16.33 5.23 5.00
CA MET A 134 15.82 5.41 3.64
C MET A 134 16.87 6.10 2.74
N PHE A 135 17.53 7.13 3.25
CA PHE A 135 18.62 7.81 2.51
C PHE A 135 19.83 6.90 2.31
N GLY A 136 20.14 6.04 3.31
CA GLY A 136 21.20 5.04 3.19
C GLY A 136 20.92 4.00 2.11
N LEU A 137 19.68 3.58 1.96
CA LEU A 137 19.23 2.62 0.92
C LEU A 137 19.31 3.23 -0.49
N ARG A 138 19.22 4.55 -0.64
CA ARG A 138 19.27 5.27 -1.93
C ARG A 138 18.31 4.67 -2.96
N PRO A 139 17.02 4.59 -2.67
CA PRO A 139 16.06 4.19 -3.69
C PRO A 139 15.99 5.23 -4.80
N ASP A 140 15.59 4.83 -5.99
CA ASP A 140 15.16 5.74 -7.06
C ASP A 140 13.63 5.77 -7.21
N LEU A 141 12.93 4.77 -6.63
CA LEU A 141 11.48 4.75 -6.47
C LEU A 141 11.10 4.21 -5.09
N LEU A 142 10.19 4.91 -4.41
CA LEU A 142 9.39 4.38 -3.30
C LEU A 142 8.00 4.03 -3.85
N LEU A 143 7.63 2.76 -3.80
CA LEU A 143 6.28 2.30 -4.09
C LEU A 143 5.52 2.17 -2.77
N ALA A 144 4.62 3.11 -2.49
CA ALA A 144 4.01 3.29 -1.18
C ALA A 144 2.49 3.02 -1.18
N TYR A 145 1.98 2.61 -0.04
CA TYR A 145 0.58 2.78 0.30
C TYR A 145 0.47 4.03 1.17
N VAL A 146 0.18 5.17 0.57
CA VAL A 146 0.10 6.44 1.32
C VAL A 146 -1.14 6.44 2.20
N ASN A 147 -0.92 6.41 3.49
CA ASN A 147 -1.97 6.53 4.48
C ASN A 147 -2.07 7.98 4.97
N SER A 148 -3.27 8.57 4.91
CA SER A 148 -3.56 9.90 5.47
C SER A 148 -3.33 9.99 6.98
N GLU A 149 -3.30 8.84 7.67
CA GLU A 149 -2.96 8.76 9.09
C GLU A 149 -1.49 9.05 9.36
N TYR A 150 -0.65 8.81 8.35
CA TYR A 150 0.80 9.03 8.39
C TYR A 150 1.21 10.35 7.72
N GLY A 151 0.28 11.28 7.55
CA GLY A 151 0.50 12.53 6.84
C GLY A 151 0.11 12.44 5.37
N GLY A 152 -0.23 13.55 4.76
CA GLY A 152 -0.61 13.63 3.35
C GLY A 152 0.49 13.19 2.40
N PRO A 153 0.34 13.42 1.08
CA PRO A 153 1.33 13.04 0.07
C PRO A 153 2.70 13.63 0.33
N ASP A 154 2.79 14.62 1.21
CA ASP A 154 4.03 15.32 1.56
C ASP A 154 4.67 14.79 2.86
N GLN A 155 3.97 13.96 3.66
CA GLN A 155 4.48 13.38 4.91
C GLN A 155 4.08 11.93 5.02
N LEU A 156 5.06 11.03 5.01
CA LEU A 156 4.85 9.57 5.20
C LEU A 156 4.72 9.30 6.68
N ALA A 157 4.80 9.82 7.68
CA ALA A 157 4.68 9.74 9.12
C ALA A 157 5.80 10.54 9.84
N PRO A 158 5.62 10.90 11.09
CA PRO A 158 6.70 11.54 11.86
C PRO A 158 7.96 10.67 11.86
N GLY A 159 9.10 11.27 11.45
CA GLY A 159 10.39 10.57 11.38
C GLY A 159 10.66 9.81 10.08
N LEU A 160 9.71 9.79 9.15
CA LEU A 160 9.92 9.26 7.80
C LEU A 160 10.39 10.36 6.84
N ALA A 161 10.97 9.93 5.71
CA ALA A 161 11.29 10.84 4.62
C ALA A 161 10.01 11.41 4.00
N THR A 162 9.96 12.71 3.78
CA THR A 162 8.88 13.34 3.01
C THR A 162 9.05 13.08 1.51
N VAL A 163 8.03 13.35 0.71
CA VAL A 163 8.14 13.29 -0.76
C VAL A 163 9.24 14.25 -1.24
N ASP A 164 9.33 15.44 -0.68
CA ASP A 164 10.36 16.41 -1.05
C ASP A 164 11.77 15.94 -0.65
N ASP A 165 11.91 15.29 0.51
CA ASP A 165 13.18 14.67 0.93
C ASP A 165 13.65 13.61 -0.06
N LEU A 166 12.71 12.76 -0.52
CA LEU A 166 13.00 11.71 -1.50
C LEU A 166 13.36 12.30 -2.87
N GLN A 167 12.63 13.33 -3.32
CA GLN A 167 12.94 14.05 -4.55
C GLN A 167 14.32 14.71 -4.50
N ALA A 168 14.73 15.25 -3.35
CA ALA A 168 16.04 15.87 -3.17
C ALA A 168 17.20 14.89 -3.36
N ILE A 169 17.00 13.59 -3.11
CA ILE A 169 17.98 12.52 -3.39
C ILE A 169 17.77 11.84 -4.76
N GLY A 170 16.85 12.36 -5.59
CA GLY A 170 16.55 11.84 -6.92
C GLY A 170 15.53 10.69 -6.95
N ALA A 171 14.98 10.32 -5.82
CA ALA A 171 13.92 9.29 -5.74
C ALA A 171 12.55 9.85 -6.17
N ARG A 172 11.72 8.99 -6.71
CA ARG A 172 10.29 9.26 -6.98
C ARG A 172 9.43 8.52 -5.96
N VAL A 173 8.20 8.97 -5.77
CA VAL A 173 7.20 8.28 -4.95
C VAL A 173 6.00 7.99 -5.85
N TYR A 174 5.55 6.75 -5.83
CA TYR A 174 4.27 6.32 -6.39
C TYR A 174 3.41 5.72 -5.29
N ALA A 175 2.20 6.25 -5.10
CA ALA A 175 1.27 5.80 -4.08
C ALA A 175 0.11 5.00 -4.71
N LEU A 176 -0.25 3.87 -4.12
CA LEU A 176 -1.40 3.08 -4.56
C LEU A 176 -2.73 3.81 -4.30
N VAL A 177 -2.80 4.52 -3.18
CA VAL A 177 -3.98 5.29 -2.76
C VAL A 177 -3.53 6.68 -2.34
N CYS A 178 -4.17 7.68 -2.87
CA CYS A 178 -3.91 9.07 -2.51
C CYS A 178 -4.84 9.53 -1.39
N PRO A 179 -4.50 10.58 -0.62
CA PRO A 179 -5.35 11.08 0.48
C PRO A 179 -6.76 11.46 0.06
N GLU A 180 -6.91 11.95 -1.18
CA GLU A 180 -8.18 12.34 -1.79
C GLU A 180 -8.99 11.14 -2.33
N ASP A 181 -8.41 9.97 -2.42
CA ASP A 181 -9.05 8.77 -2.97
C ASP A 181 -10.06 8.17 -1.97
N THR A 182 -11.25 8.74 -1.93
CA THR A 182 -12.39 8.24 -1.15
C THR A 182 -13.65 8.27 -2.02
N PRO A 183 -14.33 7.15 -2.17
CA PRO A 183 -14.09 5.80 -1.62
C PRO A 183 -12.94 5.07 -2.34
N VAL A 184 -12.24 4.20 -1.59
CA VAL A 184 -11.20 3.34 -2.17
C VAL A 184 -11.86 2.21 -2.97
N ARG A 185 -11.38 1.98 -4.21
CA ARG A 185 -12.01 1.05 -5.16
C ARG A 185 -11.00 0.15 -5.86
N THR A 186 -11.49 -0.99 -6.37
CA THR A 186 -10.67 -1.97 -7.12
C THR A 186 -10.01 -1.38 -8.37
N GLY A 187 -10.62 -0.34 -8.96
CA GLY A 187 -10.02 0.42 -10.05
C GLY A 187 -8.64 0.99 -9.76
N PHE A 188 -8.30 1.22 -8.49
CA PHE A 188 -6.97 1.71 -8.12
C PHE A 188 -5.89 0.64 -8.32
N THR A 189 -6.21 -0.64 -8.10
CA THR A 189 -5.33 -1.75 -8.46
C THR A 189 -5.00 -1.75 -9.96
N TYR A 190 -6.03 -1.63 -10.79
CA TYR A 190 -5.85 -1.63 -12.24
C TYR A 190 -5.05 -0.42 -12.72
N ARG A 191 -5.31 0.77 -12.14
CA ARG A 191 -4.53 1.98 -12.39
C ARG A 191 -3.06 1.77 -12.01
N ALA A 192 -2.80 1.27 -10.81
CA ALA A 192 -1.44 1.04 -10.34
C ALA A 192 -0.67 0.07 -11.24
N LEU A 193 -1.29 -1.05 -11.65
CA LEU A 193 -0.68 -1.99 -12.59
C LEU A 193 -0.36 -1.34 -13.93
N THR A 194 -1.30 -0.56 -14.49
CA THR A 194 -1.11 0.14 -15.76
C THR A 194 0.02 1.18 -15.66
N ASP A 195 0.03 1.99 -14.59
CA ASP A 195 1.07 3.00 -14.38
C ASP A 195 2.45 2.36 -14.18
N LEU A 196 2.53 1.25 -13.41
CA LEU A 196 3.76 0.49 -13.25
C LEU A 196 4.21 -0.12 -14.58
N GLY A 197 3.27 -0.61 -15.40
CA GLY A 197 3.56 -1.04 -16.76
C GLY A 197 4.32 0.02 -17.54
N VAL A 198 3.79 1.25 -17.58
CA VAL A 198 4.40 2.41 -18.25
C VAL A 198 5.75 2.79 -17.62
N ILE A 199 5.82 2.84 -16.27
CA ILE A 199 7.06 3.22 -15.56
C ILE A 199 8.22 2.26 -15.86
N PHE A 200 7.92 0.97 -16.03
CA PHE A 200 8.94 -0.07 -16.16
C PHE A 200 9.09 -0.66 -17.58
N ASP A 201 8.38 -0.13 -18.57
CA ASP A 201 8.37 -0.63 -19.96
C ASP A 201 7.94 -2.12 -20.01
N VAL A 202 6.82 -2.44 -19.31
CA VAL A 202 6.21 -3.78 -19.21
C VAL A 202 4.69 -3.72 -19.38
N GLU A 203 4.19 -2.85 -20.27
CA GLU A 203 2.76 -2.63 -20.48
C GLU A 203 2.01 -3.88 -20.89
N ASP A 204 2.61 -4.74 -21.69
CA ASP A 204 2.00 -6.00 -22.14
C ASP A 204 1.79 -6.95 -20.95
N GLU A 205 2.74 -7.03 -20.00
CA GLU A 205 2.59 -7.80 -18.77
C GLU A 205 1.49 -7.21 -17.89
N ALA A 206 1.54 -5.89 -17.67
CA ALA A 206 0.53 -5.19 -16.90
C ALA A 206 -0.88 -5.39 -17.48
N ALA A 207 -1.03 -5.29 -18.80
CA ALA A 207 -2.29 -5.55 -19.48
C ALA A 207 -2.79 -6.99 -19.26
N ARG A 208 -1.89 -8.00 -19.36
CA ARG A 208 -2.25 -9.42 -19.12
C ARG A 208 -2.74 -9.64 -17.69
N VAL A 209 -2.06 -9.07 -16.68
CA VAL A 209 -2.46 -9.17 -15.28
C VAL A 209 -3.83 -8.52 -15.07
N VAL A 210 -4.01 -7.29 -15.55
CA VAL A 210 -5.28 -6.54 -15.43
C VAL A 210 -6.43 -7.27 -16.11
N GLU A 211 -6.23 -7.77 -17.32
CA GLU A 211 -7.26 -8.53 -18.07
C GLU A 211 -7.65 -9.83 -17.35
N SER A 212 -6.66 -10.57 -16.82
CA SER A 212 -6.90 -11.77 -16.02
C SER A 212 -7.75 -11.48 -14.78
N MET A 213 -7.38 -10.44 -14.01
CA MET A 213 -8.12 -10.03 -12.83
C MET A 213 -9.56 -9.63 -13.17
N LYS A 214 -9.75 -8.80 -14.22
CA LYS A 214 -11.07 -8.38 -14.68
C LYS A 214 -11.93 -9.56 -15.15
N ALA A 215 -11.34 -10.51 -15.86
CA ALA A 215 -12.04 -11.69 -16.35
C ALA A 215 -12.54 -12.56 -15.18
N ARG A 216 -11.73 -12.77 -14.14
CA ARG A 216 -12.11 -13.50 -12.93
C ARG A 216 -13.26 -12.81 -12.19
N VAL A 217 -13.17 -11.51 -11.97
CA VAL A 217 -14.25 -10.72 -11.34
C VAL A 217 -15.53 -10.75 -12.19
N ALA A 218 -15.42 -10.63 -13.52
CA ALA A 218 -16.56 -10.69 -14.42
C ALA A 218 -17.26 -12.06 -14.37
N GLU A 219 -16.50 -13.15 -14.25
CA GLU A 219 -17.03 -14.51 -14.09
C GLU A 219 -17.86 -14.64 -12.81
N VAL A 220 -17.31 -14.15 -11.66
CA VAL A 220 -18.05 -14.16 -10.39
C VAL A 220 -19.35 -13.37 -10.53
N ARG A 221 -19.27 -12.12 -11.06
CA ARG A 221 -20.45 -11.27 -11.26
C ARG A 221 -21.52 -11.94 -12.14
N ARG A 222 -21.11 -12.67 -13.18
CA ARG A 222 -22.05 -13.40 -14.04
C ARG A 222 -22.76 -14.50 -13.25
N ARG A 223 -22.05 -15.25 -12.40
CA ARG A 223 -22.63 -16.35 -11.62
C ARG A 223 -23.60 -15.88 -10.54
N VAL A 224 -23.30 -14.73 -9.93
CA VAL A 224 -24.17 -14.18 -8.87
C VAL A 224 -25.25 -13.23 -9.40
N ALA A 225 -25.28 -12.96 -10.70
CA ALA A 225 -26.24 -12.04 -11.31
C ALA A 225 -27.69 -12.49 -11.06
N GLY A 226 -28.55 -11.53 -10.67
CA GLY A 226 -29.97 -11.77 -10.39
C GLY A 226 -30.26 -12.50 -9.07
N ARG A 227 -29.24 -12.85 -8.30
CA ARG A 227 -29.42 -13.42 -6.95
C ARG A 227 -29.66 -12.32 -5.92
N THR A 228 -30.39 -12.67 -4.87
CA THR A 228 -30.59 -11.74 -3.75
C THR A 228 -29.26 -11.50 -3.03
N PRO A 229 -28.82 -10.25 -2.87
CA PRO A 229 -27.58 -9.95 -2.16
C PRO A 229 -27.61 -10.48 -0.71
N VAL A 230 -26.54 -11.12 -0.28
CA VAL A 230 -26.42 -11.71 1.05
C VAL A 230 -25.85 -10.68 2.03
N PRO A 231 -26.51 -10.41 3.19
CA PRO A 231 -25.98 -9.49 4.19
C PRO A 231 -24.68 -10.01 4.82
N VAL A 232 -23.60 -9.23 4.75
CA VAL A 232 -22.26 -9.56 5.24
C VAL A 232 -21.85 -8.54 6.29
N PHE A 233 -21.38 -9.02 7.43
CA PHE A 233 -20.69 -8.20 8.41
C PHE A 233 -19.19 -8.42 8.28
N TYR A 234 -18.47 -7.35 7.94
CA TYR A 234 -17.01 -7.37 7.94
C TYR A 234 -16.48 -7.09 9.34
N TYR A 235 -15.71 -8.02 9.88
CA TYR A 235 -15.06 -7.90 11.17
C TYR A 235 -13.55 -7.78 10.98
N TYR A 236 -13.02 -6.58 11.19
CA TYR A 236 -11.58 -6.33 11.14
C TYR A 236 -10.89 -6.69 12.46
N GLY A 237 -11.47 -6.29 13.58
CA GLY A 237 -10.96 -6.60 14.92
C GLY A 237 -11.68 -5.83 16.03
N GLY A 238 -11.14 -5.96 17.25
CA GLY A 238 -11.66 -5.31 18.46
C GLY A 238 -12.77 -6.09 19.15
N GLU A 239 -12.83 -6.03 20.47
CA GLU A 239 -13.87 -6.70 21.26
C GLU A 239 -14.91 -5.70 21.81
N GLY A 240 -14.59 -4.42 21.75
CA GLY A 240 -15.43 -3.31 22.06
C GLY A 240 -14.60 -2.03 22.26
N PRO A 241 -14.61 -1.12 21.34
CA PRO A 241 -15.38 -1.07 20.10
C PRO A 241 -14.89 -2.08 19.04
N ILE A 242 -15.78 -2.43 18.10
CA ILE A 242 -15.50 -3.33 16.99
C ILE A 242 -15.21 -2.50 15.74
N MET A 243 -14.08 -2.74 15.08
CA MET A 243 -13.74 -2.08 13.84
C MET A 243 -14.36 -2.80 12.64
N THR A 244 -15.04 -2.04 11.77
CA THR A 244 -15.68 -2.53 10.54
C THR A 244 -15.50 -1.55 9.39
N GLY A 245 -15.65 -2.03 8.15
CA GLY A 245 -15.64 -1.21 6.95
C GLY A 245 -17.02 -0.63 6.60
N THR A 246 -17.04 0.63 6.18
CA THR A 246 -18.20 1.34 5.66
C THR A 246 -18.22 1.31 4.13
N ARG A 247 -19.20 1.99 3.49
CA ARG A 247 -19.24 2.11 2.01
C ARG A 247 -18.00 2.76 1.38
N ASP A 248 -17.18 3.42 2.16
CA ASP A 248 -15.98 4.10 1.67
C ASP A 248 -14.73 3.19 1.73
N ALA A 249 -14.82 2.05 2.42
CA ALA A 249 -13.75 1.06 2.49
C ALA A 249 -13.67 0.20 1.22
N PHE A 250 -12.46 -0.25 0.90
CA PHE A 250 -12.20 -1.16 -0.23
C PHE A 250 -13.01 -2.46 -0.14
N VAL A 251 -13.13 -3.03 1.07
CA VAL A 251 -13.87 -4.26 1.34
C VAL A 251 -15.36 -4.17 1.00
N ASP A 252 -15.96 -2.98 1.01
CA ASP A 252 -17.35 -2.78 0.64
C ASP A 252 -17.61 -3.16 -0.83
N GLU A 253 -16.71 -2.71 -1.72
CA GLU A 253 -16.78 -3.10 -3.14
C GLU A 253 -16.51 -4.59 -3.32
N VAL A 254 -15.54 -5.16 -2.60
CA VAL A 254 -15.22 -6.61 -2.62
C VAL A 254 -16.46 -7.43 -2.25
N ILE A 255 -17.16 -7.06 -1.18
CA ILE A 255 -18.44 -7.70 -0.77
C ILE A 255 -19.48 -7.59 -1.88
N GLY A 256 -19.64 -6.41 -2.49
CA GLY A 256 -20.59 -6.20 -3.58
C GLY A 256 -20.27 -7.03 -4.83
N LEU A 257 -19.00 -7.13 -5.22
CA LEU A 257 -18.54 -7.94 -6.35
C LEU A 257 -18.82 -9.43 -6.15
N ALA A 258 -18.78 -9.90 -4.89
CA ALA A 258 -19.09 -11.27 -4.52
C ALA A 258 -20.61 -11.58 -4.41
N GLY A 259 -21.48 -10.61 -4.69
CA GLY A 259 -22.95 -10.77 -4.56
C GLY A 259 -23.46 -10.60 -3.13
N GLY A 260 -22.68 -9.95 -2.26
CA GLY A 260 -23.08 -9.58 -0.91
C GLY A 260 -23.56 -8.12 -0.80
N VAL A 261 -24.03 -7.77 0.38
CA VAL A 261 -24.28 -6.40 0.81
C VAL A 261 -23.65 -6.18 2.19
N ASN A 262 -22.79 -5.20 2.30
CA ASN A 262 -22.17 -4.81 3.57
C ASN A 262 -23.25 -4.24 4.50
N VAL A 263 -23.43 -4.80 5.69
CA VAL A 263 -24.44 -4.35 6.66
C VAL A 263 -24.15 -2.93 7.22
N PHE A 264 -22.96 -2.39 6.97
CA PHE A 264 -22.57 -1.01 7.24
C PHE A 264 -22.32 -0.19 5.96
N GLY A 265 -22.77 -0.69 4.81
CA GLY A 265 -22.61 -0.02 3.51
C GLY A 265 -23.51 1.19 3.29
N ASP A 266 -24.49 1.46 4.15
CA ASP A 266 -25.28 2.69 4.18
C ASP A 266 -24.58 3.84 4.95
N VAL A 267 -23.54 3.50 5.73
CA VAL A 267 -22.74 4.45 6.52
C VAL A 267 -21.55 4.88 5.71
N GLY A 268 -21.34 6.19 5.57
CA GLY A 268 -20.12 6.76 5.00
C GLY A 268 -19.21 7.33 6.07
N GLY A 269 -18.00 7.69 5.66
CA GLY A 269 -17.00 8.30 6.53
C GLY A 269 -16.21 7.27 7.35
N GLY A 270 -15.67 7.74 8.47
CA GLY A 270 -14.67 6.99 9.21
C GLY A 270 -13.26 7.20 8.66
N ARG A 271 -12.26 6.64 9.33
CA ARG A 271 -10.86 6.72 8.88
C ARG A 271 -10.69 5.75 7.72
N ARG A 272 -10.62 6.26 6.48
CA ARG A 272 -10.54 5.49 5.23
C ARG A 272 -11.65 4.45 5.06
N GLY A 273 -12.85 4.84 5.45
CA GLY A 273 -13.98 3.95 5.38
C GLY A 273 -14.02 2.93 6.52
N PHE A 274 -13.17 3.03 7.55
CA PHE A 274 -13.27 2.20 8.75
C PHE A 274 -13.85 3.01 9.90
N LEU A 275 -14.67 2.35 10.69
CA LEU A 275 -15.30 2.97 11.85
C LEU A 275 -15.44 1.96 13.00
N ASP A 276 -15.40 2.48 14.22
CA ASP A 276 -15.65 1.73 15.42
C ASP A 276 -17.15 1.71 15.73
N VAL A 277 -17.69 0.52 15.97
CA VAL A 277 -19.10 0.29 16.28
C VAL A 277 -19.25 -0.47 17.59
N SER A 278 -20.34 -0.22 18.31
CA SER A 278 -20.66 -1.00 19.52
C SER A 278 -21.23 -2.38 19.16
N GLN A 279 -21.12 -3.31 20.11
CA GLN A 279 -21.70 -4.66 19.96
C GLN A 279 -23.20 -4.61 19.73
N GLU A 280 -23.94 -3.68 20.36
CA GLU A 280 -25.38 -3.51 20.19
C GLU A 280 -25.73 -3.08 18.77
N ARG A 281 -24.93 -2.21 18.18
CA ARG A 281 -25.10 -1.76 16.79
C ARG A 281 -24.84 -2.91 15.80
N VAL A 282 -23.82 -3.72 16.05
CA VAL A 282 -23.59 -4.94 15.28
C VAL A 282 -24.75 -5.92 15.43
N ALA A 283 -25.21 -6.16 16.69
CA ALA A 283 -26.32 -7.07 16.98
C ALA A 283 -27.63 -6.69 16.30
N ALA A 284 -27.83 -5.43 15.95
CA ALA A 284 -29.03 -4.95 15.26
C ALA A 284 -29.03 -5.25 13.74
N THR A 285 -27.92 -5.72 13.14
CA THR A 285 -27.81 -5.88 11.68
C THR A 285 -28.18 -7.27 11.16
N ASP A 286 -28.14 -8.32 11.97
CA ASP A 286 -28.41 -9.74 11.66
C ASP A 286 -27.78 -10.23 10.33
N PRO A 287 -26.45 -10.16 10.15
CA PRO A 287 -25.79 -10.64 8.94
C PRO A 287 -25.96 -12.15 8.75
N ALA A 288 -25.97 -12.58 7.49
CA ALA A 288 -26.01 -14.00 7.13
C ALA A 288 -24.60 -14.64 7.08
N VAL A 289 -23.56 -13.82 6.93
CA VAL A 289 -22.15 -14.27 6.88
C VAL A 289 -21.28 -13.25 7.63
N PHE A 290 -20.31 -13.75 8.38
CA PHE A 290 -19.19 -12.97 8.88
C PHE A 290 -18.03 -13.05 7.89
N LEU A 291 -17.53 -11.92 7.45
CA LEU A 291 -16.25 -11.81 6.74
C LEU A 291 -15.19 -11.38 7.76
N VAL A 292 -14.28 -12.28 8.11
CA VAL A 292 -13.28 -12.08 9.16
C VAL A 292 -11.95 -11.73 8.54
N GLY A 293 -11.43 -10.54 8.88
CA GLY A 293 -10.12 -10.08 8.45
C GLY A 293 -8.99 -10.64 9.33
N ALA A 294 -7.94 -11.15 8.72
CA ALA A 294 -6.65 -11.19 9.37
C ALA A 294 -6.21 -9.74 9.63
N SER A 295 -5.69 -9.46 10.81
CA SER A 295 -5.17 -8.13 11.17
C SER A 295 -3.95 -8.32 12.08
N PRO A 296 -2.80 -7.78 11.70
CA PRO A 296 -1.61 -7.85 12.54
C PRO A 296 -1.69 -6.96 13.79
N ASN A 297 -2.67 -6.05 13.85
CA ASN A 297 -2.97 -5.27 15.05
C ASN A 297 -3.83 -6.05 16.07
N ASP A 298 -4.24 -7.25 15.73
CA ASP A 298 -5.00 -8.15 16.57
C ASP A 298 -4.29 -9.50 16.59
N ASP A 299 -3.63 -9.81 17.68
CA ASP A 299 -2.83 -11.04 17.90
C ASP A 299 -3.65 -12.33 17.92
N ARG A 300 -4.99 -12.20 17.91
CA ARG A 300 -5.87 -13.36 17.80
C ARG A 300 -5.79 -13.93 16.39
N ASP A 301 -5.65 -15.23 16.30
CA ASP A 301 -5.82 -15.92 15.03
C ASP A 301 -7.27 -15.82 14.52
N VAL A 302 -7.47 -16.14 13.25
CA VAL A 302 -8.79 -16.08 12.60
C VAL A 302 -9.81 -16.98 13.32
N GLN A 303 -9.38 -18.12 13.87
CA GLN A 303 -10.27 -19.02 14.60
C GLN A 303 -10.74 -18.38 15.90
N ALA A 304 -9.84 -17.76 16.66
CA ALA A 304 -10.18 -17.05 17.89
C ALA A 304 -11.14 -15.87 17.62
N LYS A 305 -10.92 -15.14 16.52
CA LYS A 305 -11.81 -14.07 16.06
C LYS A 305 -13.20 -14.59 15.70
N THR A 306 -13.26 -15.69 14.99
CA THR A 306 -14.52 -16.35 14.61
C THR A 306 -15.28 -16.86 15.83
N ASP A 307 -14.59 -17.50 16.77
CA ASP A 307 -15.17 -17.98 18.02
C ASP A 307 -15.67 -16.83 18.90
N TYR A 308 -14.97 -15.70 18.92
CA TYR A 308 -15.44 -14.48 19.59
C TYR A 308 -16.78 -14.02 19.00
N LEU A 309 -16.91 -13.92 17.68
CA LEU A 309 -18.14 -13.50 17.02
C LEU A 309 -19.31 -14.45 17.33
N TYR A 310 -19.10 -15.77 17.27
CA TYR A 310 -20.14 -16.75 17.58
C TYR A 310 -20.59 -16.72 19.04
N ARG A 311 -19.67 -16.47 19.98
CA ARG A 311 -20.00 -16.34 21.39
C ARG A 311 -20.72 -15.02 21.69
N THR A 312 -20.27 -13.93 21.07
CA THR A 312 -20.81 -12.58 21.32
C THR A 312 -22.18 -12.38 20.68
N PHE A 313 -22.39 -12.97 19.48
CA PHE A 313 -23.60 -12.79 18.69
C PHE A 313 -24.34 -14.10 18.40
N PRO A 314 -24.70 -14.94 19.40
CA PRO A 314 -25.20 -16.30 19.17
C PRO A 314 -26.56 -16.35 18.45
N ARG A 315 -27.32 -15.24 18.44
CA ARG A 315 -28.65 -15.15 17.81
C ARG A 315 -28.60 -14.74 16.33
N MET A 316 -27.47 -14.23 15.83
CA MET A 316 -27.33 -13.86 14.42
C MET A 316 -27.39 -15.06 13.50
N ARG A 317 -27.90 -14.87 12.29
CA ARG A 317 -27.94 -15.93 11.26
C ARG A 317 -26.55 -16.51 11.01
N ALA A 318 -25.54 -15.65 10.81
CA ALA A 318 -24.16 -16.08 10.60
C ALA A 318 -23.64 -17.02 11.70
N SER A 319 -24.01 -16.77 12.97
CA SER A 319 -23.61 -17.61 14.10
C SER A 319 -24.36 -18.92 14.16
N ARG A 320 -25.69 -18.89 13.96
CA ARG A 320 -26.53 -20.09 13.97
C ARG A 320 -26.16 -21.07 12.86
N ASP A 321 -25.88 -20.52 11.68
CA ASP A 321 -25.59 -21.29 10.47
C ASP A 321 -24.08 -21.57 10.30
N ARG A 322 -23.24 -21.07 11.24
CA ARG A 322 -21.77 -21.21 11.24
C ARG A 322 -21.13 -20.72 9.95
N ARG A 323 -21.62 -19.58 9.39
CA ARG A 323 -21.16 -19.06 8.10
C ARG A 323 -20.14 -17.95 8.32
N THR A 324 -18.90 -18.27 8.04
CA THR A 324 -17.75 -17.34 8.07
C THR A 324 -16.96 -17.47 6.78
N ALA A 325 -16.58 -16.35 6.21
CA ALA A 325 -15.58 -16.23 5.15
C ALA A 325 -14.36 -15.51 5.70
N LEU A 326 -13.22 -15.70 5.07
CA LEU A 326 -11.94 -15.10 5.47
C LEU A 326 -11.49 -14.07 4.45
N THR A 327 -10.77 -13.07 4.93
CA THR A 327 -10.03 -12.13 4.09
C THR A 327 -8.67 -11.83 4.69
N TYR A 328 -7.75 -11.36 3.87
CA TYR A 328 -6.41 -10.95 4.26
C TYR A 328 -6.35 -9.43 4.45
N ASP A 329 -5.37 -8.94 5.20
CA ASP A 329 -5.19 -7.49 5.36
C ASP A 329 -4.86 -6.83 4.01
N THR A 330 -3.98 -7.46 3.23
CA THR A 330 -3.63 -7.00 1.87
C THR A 330 -4.78 -7.10 0.86
N ALA A 331 -5.80 -7.92 1.12
CA ALA A 331 -7.00 -7.98 0.28
C ALA A 331 -8.02 -6.87 0.59
N ASN A 332 -7.80 -6.11 1.66
CA ASN A 332 -8.59 -4.92 2.00
C ASN A 332 -7.95 -3.62 1.48
N THR A 333 -6.93 -3.74 0.65
CA THR A 333 -6.20 -2.66 0.00
C THR A 333 -6.09 -2.93 -1.50
N PRO A 334 -5.87 -1.91 -2.36
CA PRO A 334 -5.59 -2.14 -3.76
C PRO A 334 -4.35 -3.04 -3.95
N GLY A 335 -4.58 -4.27 -4.40
CA GLY A 335 -3.57 -5.32 -4.56
C GLY A 335 -4.09 -6.46 -5.41
N LEU A 336 -3.35 -7.56 -5.55
CA LEU A 336 -3.76 -8.72 -6.35
C LEU A 336 -4.84 -9.57 -5.67
N ARG A 337 -4.76 -9.69 -4.33
CA ARG A 337 -5.53 -10.69 -3.56
C ARG A 337 -7.03 -10.45 -3.51
N PHE A 338 -7.51 -9.24 -3.78
CA PHE A 338 -8.95 -9.00 -3.68
C PHE A 338 -9.76 -9.90 -4.62
N VAL A 339 -9.18 -10.32 -5.75
CA VAL A 339 -9.85 -11.21 -6.70
C VAL A 339 -10.12 -12.58 -6.07
N ASP A 340 -9.13 -13.13 -5.36
CA ASP A 340 -9.27 -14.40 -4.66
C ASP A 340 -10.36 -14.32 -3.57
N VAL A 341 -10.35 -13.21 -2.82
CA VAL A 341 -11.39 -12.97 -1.79
C VAL A 341 -12.77 -12.82 -2.42
N VAL A 342 -12.89 -12.13 -3.56
CA VAL A 342 -14.16 -12.02 -4.29
C VAL A 342 -14.68 -13.42 -4.69
N GLU A 343 -13.82 -14.30 -5.20
CA GLU A 343 -14.19 -15.67 -5.59
C GLU A 343 -14.59 -16.52 -4.39
N ASP A 344 -13.80 -16.51 -3.32
CA ASP A 344 -14.06 -17.35 -2.13
C ASP A 344 -15.27 -16.86 -1.36
N LEU A 345 -15.43 -15.54 -1.24
CA LEU A 345 -16.61 -14.95 -0.63
C LEU A 345 -17.86 -15.29 -1.45
N ALA A 346 -17.81 -15.17 -2.77
CA ALA A 346 -18.94 -15.49 -3.64
C ALA A 346 -19.38 -16.95 -3.50
N ARG A 347 -18.45 -17.91 -3.40
CA ARG A 347 -18.76 -19.33 -3.10
C ARG A 347 -19.40 -19.48 -1.74
N THR A 348 -18.93 -18.74 -0.74
CA THR A 348 -19.54 -18.74 0.59
C THR A 348 -20.96 -18.14 0.58
N LEU A 349 -21.18 -17.05 -0.17
CA LEU A 349 -22.47 -16.36 -0.21
C LEU A 349 -23.52 -17.14 -1.02
N HIS A 350 -23.11 -17.71 -2.15
CA HIS A 350 -23.96 -18.34 -3.15
C HIS A 350 -23.41 -19.70 -3.59
N PRO A 351 -23.29 -20.70 -2.70
CA PRO A 351 -22.66 -21.98 -3.01
C PRO A 351 -23.29 -22.66 -4.24
N ASP A 352 -24.59 -22.60 -4.37
CA ASP A 352 -25.36 -23.17 -5.49
C ASP A 352 -25.11 -22.49 -6.85
N ALA A 353 -24.42 -21.34 -6.88
CA ALA A 353 -23.96 -20.69 -8.12
C ALA A 353 -22.64 -21.30 -8.63
N PHE A 354 -21.93 -22.02 -7.79
CA PHE A 354 -20.59 -22.56 -8.06
C PHE A 354 -20.54 -24.08 -8.02
N ASP A 355 -21.60 -24.74 -7.52
CA ASP A 355 -21.73 -26.19 -7.61
C ASP A 355 -21.90 -26.60 -9.09
N PRO A 356 -21.30 -27.71 -9.53
CA PRO A 356 -21.55 -28.23 -10.87
C PRO A 356 -23.05 -28.55 -10.99
N GLU A 357 -23.66 -28.15 -12.11
CA GLU A 357 -25.06 -28.55 -12.40
C GLU A 357 -25.23 -30.06 -12.21
N PRO A 358 -26.30 -30.53 -11.55
CA PRO A 358 -26.58 -31.94 -11.44
C PRO A 358 -26.72 -32.55 -12.85
N GLY A 359 -25.69 -33.30 -13.29
CA GLY A 359 -25.65 -33.91 -14.63
C GLY A 359 -24.52 -33.43 -15.54
N ALA A 360 -23.71 -32.46 -15.14
CA ALA A 360 -22.49 -32.14 -15.88
C ALA A 360 -21.49 -33.32 -15.77
N PRO A 361 -20.95 -33.85 -16.90
CA PRO A 361 -19.96 -34.91 -16.84
C PRO A 361 -18.73 -34.44 -16.08
N PRO A 362 -18.09 -35.30 -15.27
CA PRO A 362 -16.89 -34.93 -14.53
C PRO A 362 -15.82 -34.40 -15.50
N THR A 363 -15.38 -33.16 -15.28
CA THR A 363 -14.19 -32.63 -15.95
C THR A 363 -13.00 -33.49 -15.52
N THR A 364 -12.60 -34.40 -16.37
CA THR A 364 -11.36 -35.18 -16.24
C THR A 364 -10.22 -34.17 -16.31
N THR A 365 -9.70 -33.72 -15.17
CA THR A 365 -8.37 -33.18 -15.07
C THR A 365 -7.42 -34.31 -15.48
N SER A 366 -6.99 -34.29 -16.73
CA SER A 366 -5.87 -35.12 -17.20
C SER A 366 -4.62 -34.63 -16.46
N GLY A 367 -4.31 -35.35 -15.36
CA GLY A 367 -2.99 -35.29 -14.76
C GLY A 367 -2.02 -35.87 -15.76
N GLU A 368 -1.26 -35.00 -16.39
CA GLU A 368 -0.01 -35.39 -17.06
C GLU A 368 1.16 -35.18 -16.11
N ARG A 369 1.89 -36.25 -15.98
CA ARG A 369 3.05 -36.56 -15.13
C ARG A 369 4.24 -35.68 -15.46
#